data_f96113c6925781ccfec52c84e83e2dfc
#
_entry.id   f96113c6925781ccfec52c84e83e2dfc
#
_cell.length_a   1.000
_cell.length_b   1.000
_cell.length_c   1.000
_cell.angle_alpha   90.00
_cell.angle_beta   90.00
_cell.angle_gamma   90.00
#
_symmetry.space_group_name_H-M   'P 1'
#
loop_
_entity.id
_entity.type
_entity.pdbx_description
1 polymer ?
#
loop_
_entity_poly.entity_id
_entity_poly.type
_entity_poly.pdbx_seq_one_letter_code
_entity_poly.pdbx_strand_id
1 'polypeptide(L)'
;MSVAPTMMLRDDAALRVFDTGLGGLPVVFQHGLGGDAAQVAQNFPDGPSRRRLTVECRAQGGSGAGHKRPFSIAMFADDVLAAADAAGIERFVAGGISMGAAIALRLAVRHPERVTGLVLVRPAWAFDAAPENMRPYAEVAELIRNRPPNEARTVFAASATAARFRAEAPDNMASLLGFFECENAATFAEMMQAIAQDGPDVSRAAVAALAIPTLVIGSGIDLVHPLTTARDLAQTIPNAAFVEVMPKAADKALHFAEIRAAIGGFLDAHFNNQDHHHS
;
A
#
# COMPACT_ATOMS: atom_id res chain seq x y z
N MET A 1 2.58 -3.30 20.90
CA MET A 1 1.32 -3.94 21.31
C MET A 1 0.41 -3.99 20.09
N SER A 2 -0.29 -5.11 19.85
CA SER A 2 -1.27 -5.21 18.78
C SER A 2 -2.50 -4.37 19.16
N VAL A 3 -2.83 -3.38 18.35
CA VAL A 3 -4.03 -2.55 18.53
C VAL A 3 -5.24 -3.36 18.05
N ALA A 4 -6.29 -3.43 18.88
CA ALA A 4 -7.55 -4.06 18.48
C ALA A 4 -8.25 -3.17 17.43
N PRO A 5 -8.82 -3.75 16.36
CA PRO A 5 -9.53 -2.97 15.35
C PRO A 5 -10.89 -2.49 15.87
N THR A 6 -11.29 -1.31 15.43
CA THR A 6 -12.70 -0.89 15.42
C THR A 6 -13.33 -1.27 14.10
N MET A 7 -14.67 -1.45 14.09
CA MET A 7 -15.42 -1.75 12.88
C MET A 7 -16.07 -0.48 12.36
N MET A 8 -15.81 -0.13 11.11
CA MET A 8 -16.44 0.99 10.42
C MET A 8 -17.32 0.45 9.28
N LEU A 9 -18.59 0.86 9.25
CA LEU A 9 -19.49 0.51 8.15
C LEU A 9 -19.38 1.56 7.04
N ARG A 10 -19.03 1.12 5.83
CA ARG A 10 -18.97 1.94 4.61
C ARG A 10 -19.81 1.31 3.52
N ASP A 11 -20.86 2.03 3.09
CA ASP A 11 -21.94 1.43 2.30
C ASP A 11 -22.46 0.20 3.08
N ASP A 12 -22.17 -1.02 2.65
CA ASP A 12 -22.52 -2.25 3.32
C ASP A 12 -21.27 -3.12 3.67
N ALA A 13 -20.07 -2.56 3.48
CA ALA A 13 -18.83 -3.21 3.87
C ALA A 13 -18.46 -2.88 5.32
N ALA A 14 -18.25 -3.90 6.14
CA ALA A 14 -17.69 -3.76 7.48
C ALA A 14 -16.16 -3.76 7.38
N LEU A 15 -15.53 -2.60 7.60
CA LEU A 15 -14.09 -2.40 7.48
C LEU A 15 -13.43 -2.43 8.84
N ARG A 16 -12.29 -3.12 8.96
CA ARG A 16 -11.45 -3.09 10.15
C ARG A 16 -10.52 -1.90 10.09
N VAL A 17 -10.58 -1.06 11.12
CA VAL A 17 -9.77 0.15 11.27
C VAL A 17 -8.90 0.00 12.50
N PHE A 18 -7.60 0.19 12.34
CA PHE A 18 -6.58 0.12 13.39
C PHE A 18 -6.05 1.53 13.65
N ASP A 19 -6.33 2.08 14.82
CA ASP A 19 -5.86 3.38 15.27
C ASP A 19 -4.99 3.19 16.52
N THR A 20 -3.75 3.63 16.48
CA THR A 20 -2.80 3.47 17.61
C THR A 20 -3.10 4.40 18.77
N GLY A 21 -4.09 5.28 18.64
CA GLY A 21 -4.59 6.13 19.73
C GLY A 21 -4.27 7.62 19.55
N LEU A 22 -4.75 8.41 20.48
CA LEU A 22 -4.61 9.86 20.48
C LEU A 22 -3.17 10.30 20.80
N GLY A 23 -2.78 11.41 20.19
CA GLY A 23 -1.47 12.04 20.37
C GLY A 23 -0.46 11.69 19.28
N GLY A 24 0.53 12.54 19.13
CA GLY A 24 1.56 12.43 18.11
C GLY A 24 1.10 12.83 16.71
N LEU A 25 2.02 12.73 15.76
CA LEU A 25 1.81 13.05 14.35
C LEU A 25 0.81 12.06 13.71
N PRO A 26 -0.32 12.53 13.14
CA PRO A 26 -1.23 11.64 12.43
C PRO A 26 -0.59 11.12 11.13
N VAL A 27 -0.52 9.80 10.99
CA VAL A 27 -0.05 9.12 9.78
C VAL A 27 -1.09 8.09 9.36
N VAL A 28 -1.67 8.26 8.19
CA VAL A 28 -2.58 7.30 7.57
C VAL A 28 -1.77 6.41 6.65
N PHE A 29 -1.52 5.16 7.06
CA PHE A 29 -0.58 4.28 6.38
C PHE A 29 -1.24 2.95 5.98
N GLN A 30 -1.21 2.63 4.67
CA GLN A 30 -1.98 1.55 4.07
C GLN A 30 -1.14 0.35 3.64
N HIS A 31 -1.73 -0.83 3.71
CA HIS A 31 -1.15 -2.10 3.28
C HIS A 31 -1.17 -2.26 1.75
N GLY A 32 -0.38 -3.21 1.24
CA GLY A 32 -0.38 -3.63 -0.16
C GLY A 32 -1.52 -4.58 -0.51
N LEU A 33 -1.69 -4.88 -1.79
CA LEU A 33 -2.69 -5.83 -2.28
C LEU A 33 -2.53 -7.21 -1.62
N GLY A 34 -3.61 -7.71 -1.02
CA GLY A 34 -3.63 -8.96 -0.25
C GLY A 34 -2.94 -8.86 1.12
N GLY A 35 -2.58 -7.65 1.56
CA GLY A 35 -2.02 -7.41 2.88
C GLY A 35 -3.09 -7.11 3.94
N ASP A 36 -2.61 -6.73 5.12
CA ASP A 36 -3.39 -6.45 6.31
C ASP A 36 -2.65 -5.46 7.24
N ALA A 37 -3.20 -5.21 8.41
CA ALA A 37 -2.57 -4.36 9.41
C ALA A 37 -1.23 -4.91 9.93
N ALA A 38 -1.02 -6.23 9.91
CA ALA A 38 0.26 -6.83 10.32
C ALA A 38 1.38 -6.51 9.31
N GLN A 39 1.05 -6.48 8.00
CA GLN A 39 1.99 -6.02 6.98
C GLN A 39 2.42 -4.57 7.23
N VAL A 40 1.48 -3.70 7.60
CA VAL A 40 1.80 -2.31 7.96
C VAL A 40 2.71 -2.25 9.18
N ALA A 41 2.42 -3.00 10.24
CA ALA A 41 3.24 -3.04 11.45
C ALA A 41 4.67 -3.53 11.22
N GLN A 42 4.91 -4.38 10.22
CA GLN A 42 6.27 -4.81 9.83
C GLN A 42 7.09 -3.67 9.21
N ASN A 43 6.44 -2.75 8.52
CA ASN A 43 7.08 -1.71 7.73
C ASN A 43 7.10 -0.33 8.42
N PHE A 44 6.15 -0.06 9.32
CA PHE A 44 6.01 1.25 9.94
C PHE A 44 6.74 1.32 11.29
N PRO A 45 7.48 2.42 11.56
CA PRO A 45 8.15 2.63 12.84
C PRO A 45 7.16 3.21 13.87
N ASP A 46 6.38 2.36 14.54
CA ASP A 46 5.47 2.78 15.60
C ASP A 46 6.24 3.45 16.76
N GLY A 47 5.61 4.41 17.44
CA GLY A 47 6.19 5.11 18.56
C GLY A 47 5.21 6.14 19.16
N PRO A 48 5.50 6.66 20.37
CA PRO A 48 4.59 7.57 21.08
C PRO A 48 4.40 8.92 20.37
N SER A 49 5.35 9.32 19.54
CA SER A 49 5.27 10.57 18.76
C SER A 49 4.42 10.44 17.49
N ARG A 50 3.84 9.28 17.20
CA ARG A 50 3.12 8.99 15.96
C ARG A 50 1.79 8.30 16.27
N ARG A 51 0.70 8.82 15.68
CA ARG A 51 -0.60 8.18 15.66
C ARG A 51 -0.81 7.56 14.28
N ARG A 52 -0.77 6.24 14.18
CA ARG A 52 -0.99 5.52 12.92
C ARG A 52 -2.43 5.07 12.80
N LEU A 53 -3.07 5.44 11.66
CA LEU A 53 -4.36 4.91 11.23
C LEU A 53 -4.14 3.97 10.02
N THR A 54 -4.67 2.76 10.09
CA THR A 54 -4.64 1.77 9.00
C THR A 54 -6.04 1.21 8.79
N VAL A 55 -6.52 1.20 7.56
CA VAL A 55 -7.75 0.51 7.17
C VAL A 55 -7.38 -0.77 6.44
N GLU A 56 -7.90 -1.93 6.87
CA GLU A 56 -7.87 -3.10 6.01
C GLU A 56 -8.88 -2.86 4.87
N CYS A 57 -8.38 -2.77 3.63
CA CYS A 57 -9.22 -2.47 2.47
C CYS A 57 -10.25 -3.57 2.23
N ARG A 58 -11.34 -3.23 1.53
CA ARG A 58 -12.43 -4.18 1.21
C ARG A 58 -11.90 -5.48 0.64
N ALA A 59 -12.46 -6.60 1.08
CA ALA A 59 -12.10 -7.97 0.70
C ALA A 59 -10.66 -8.38 1.05
N GLN A 60 -10.01 -7.69 2.00
CA GLN A 60 -8.63 -7.95 2.43
C GLN A 60 -8.54 -7.94 3.95
N GLY A 61 -7.58 -8.69 4.50
CA GLY A 61 -7.49 -8.88 5.95
C GLY A 61 -8.80 -9.44 6.51
N GLY A 62 -9.34 -8.82 7.53
CA GLY A 62 -10.65 -9.17 8.11
C GLY A 62 -11.78 -8.23 7.70
N SER A 63 -11.60 -7.40 6.68
CA SER A 63 -12.62 -6.48 6.17
C SER A 63 -13.57 -7.14 5.18
N GLY A 64 -14.87 -6.81 5.31
CA GLY A 64 -15.89 -7.22 4.35
C GLY A 64 -15.72 -6.59 2.97
N ALA A 65 -16.29 -7.23 1.96
CA ALA A 65 -16.26 -6.74 0.59
C ALA A 65 -17.31 -5.66 0.30
N GLY A 66 -18.49 -5.75 0.91
CA GLY A 66 -19.70 -5.03 0.51
C GLY A 66 -20.17 -5.44 -0.89
N HIS A 67 -21.21 -4.77 -1.41
CA HIS A 67 -21.77 -5.05 -2.74
C HIS A 67 -21.30 -4.05 -3.82
N LYS A 68 -20.74 -2.92 -3.42
CA LYS A 68 -20.29 -1.88 -4.37
C LYS A 68 -19.17 -2.41 -5.28
N ARG A 69 -19.35 -2.20 -6.58
CA ARG A 69 -18.40 -2.65 -7.62
C ARG A 69 -18.24 -1.57 -8.71
N PRO A 70 -17.14 -1.63 -9.48
CA PRO A 70 -15.95 -2.45 -9.28
C PRO A 70 -15.13 -2.01 -8.07
N PHE A 71 -14.29 -2.88 -7.53
CA PHE A 71 -13.22 -2.46 -6.61
C PHE A 71 -12.26 -1.54 -7.34
N SER A 72 -11.75 -0.51 -6.65
CA SER A 72 -10.78 0.41 -7.23
C SER A 72 -9.90 1.07 -6.17
N ILE A 73 -8.74 1.56 -6.57
CA ILE A 73 -7.87 2.38 -5.73
C ILE A 73 -8.61 3.63 -5.26
N ALA A 74 -9.47 4.21 -6.11
CA ALA A 74 -10.32 5.33 -5.76
C ALA A 74 -11.28 4.99 -4.62
N MET A 75 -12.00 3.86 -4.70
CA MET A 75 -12.89 3.39 -3.65
C MET A 75 -12.14 3.19 -2.32
N PHE A 76 -10.96 2.59 -2.38
CA PHE A 76 -10.15 2.36 -1.17
C PHE A 76 -9.64 3.68 -0.58
N ALA A 77 -9.27 4.66 -1.41
CA ALA A 77 -8.89 5.99 -0.95
C ALA A 77 -10.05 6.72 -0.25
N ASP A 78 -11.27 6.61 -0.78
CA ASP A 78 -12.48 7.18 -0.18
C ASP A 78 -12.80 6.51 1.17
N ASP A 79 -12.62 5.20 1.29
CA ASP A 79 -12.80 4.47 2.55
C ASP A 79 -11.76 4.91 3.60
N VAL A 80 -10.52 5.09 3.18
CA VAL A 80 -9.42 5.56 4.04
C VAL A 80 -9.66 6.98 4.53
N LEU A 81 -10.13 7.87 3.65
CA LEU A 81 -10.46 9.25 4.01
C LEU A 81 -11.60 9.29 5.02
N ALA A 82 -12.66 8.49 4.81
CA ALA A 82 -13.77 8.38 5.74
C ALA A 82 -13.36 7.83 7.12
N ALA A 83 -12.38 6.90 7.15
CA ALA A 83 -11.83 6.41 8.41
C ALA A 83 -11.04 7.50 9.15
N ALA A 84 -10.28 8.33 8.42
CA ALA A 84 -9.59 9.48 9.00
C ALA A 84 -10.59 10.50 9.58
N ASP A 85 -11.69 10.77 8.87
CA ASP A 85 -12.76 11.64 9.35
C ASP A 85 -13.43 11.10 10.62
N ALA A 86 -13.77 9.81 10.63
CA ALA A 86 -14.35 9.15 11.80
C ALA A 86 -13.42 9.13 13.02
N ALA A 87 -12.11 9.12 12.79
CA ALA A 87 -11.07 9.20 13.82
C ALA A 87 -10.73 10.65 14.26
N GLY A 88 -11.40 11.67 13.69
CA GLY A 88 -11.14 13.08 13.96
C GLY A 88 -9.77 13.56 13.45
N ILE A 89 -9.25 12.93 12.39
CA ILE A 89 -7.95 13.29 11.78
C ILE A 89 -8.21 14.22 10.60
N GLU A 90 -8.03 15.52 10.81
CA GLU A 90 -8.22 16.53 9.76
C GLU A 90 -7.10 16.56 8.75
N ARG A 91 -5.84 16.48 9.21
CA ARG A 91 -4.63 16.49 8.37
C ARG A 91 -3.68 15.40 8.80
N PHE A 92 -3.01 14.78 7.83
CA PHE A 92 -2.14 13.63 8.09
C PHE A 92 -1.02 13.49 7.05
N VAL A 93 0.01 12.77 7.42
CA VAL A 93 0.96 12.21 6.45
C VAL A 93 0.32 10.98 5.83
N ALA A 94 0.15 10.96 4.52
CA ALA A 94 -0.34 9.79 3.80
C ALA A 94 0.82 8.87 3.44
N GLY A 95 0.63 7.56 3.60
CA GLY A 95 1.66 6.61 3.18
C GLY A 95 1.11 5.21 2.98
N GLY A 96 1.95 4.35 2.44
CA GLY A 96 1.60 2.95 2.27
C GLY A 96 2.57 2.15 1.41
N ILE A 97 2.30 0.86 1.32
CA ILE A 97 3.10 -0.14 0.64
C ILE A 97 2.39 -0.55 -0.64
N SER A 98 3.04 -0.54 -1.80
CA SER A 98 2.49 -1.07 -3.06
C SER A 98 1.15 -0.41 -3.42
N MET A 99 0.03 -1.13 -3.35
CA MET A 99 -1.33 -0.58 -3.49
C MET A 99 -1.59 0.56 -2.49
N GLY A 100 -1.11 0.43 -1.25
CA GLY A 100 -1.20 1.49 -0.25
C GLY A 100 -0.45 2.77 -0.66
N ALA A 101 0.65 2.64 -1.39
CA ALA A 101 1.35 3.79 -1.98
C ALA A 101 0.52 4.47 -3.07
N ALA A 102 -0.18 3.70 -3.92
CA ALA A 102 -1.09 4.25 -4.93
C ALA A 102 -2.29 4.98 -4.29
N ILE A 103 -2.85 4.42 -3.19
CA ILE A 103 -3.91 5.09 -2.39
C ILE A 103 -3.38 6.41 -1.82
N ALA A 104 -2.19 6.41 -1.21
CA ALA A 104 -1.59 7.60 -0.62
C ALA A 104 -1.28 8.68 -1.67
N LEU A 105 -0.75 8.29 -2.84
CA LEU A 105 -0.50 9.20 -3.95
C LEU A 105 -1.78 9.85 -4.47
N ARG A 106 -2.85 9.06 -4.62
CA ARG A 106 -4.17 9.58 -4.99
C ARG A 106 -4.69 10.58 -3.96
N LEU A 107 -4.61 10.26 -2.66
CA LEU A 107 -5.03 11.15 -1.59
C LEU A 107 -4.25 12.47 -1.63
N ALA A 108 -2.94 12.43 -1.82
CA ALA A 108 -2.12 13.63 -1.89
C ALA A 108 -2.49 14.56 -3.07
N VAL A 109 -2.87 13.97 -4.22
CA VAL A 109 -3.25 14.75 -5.42
C VAL A 109 -4.69 15.24 -5.32
N ARG A 110 -5.63 14.41 -4.81
CA ARG A 110 -7.07 14.74 -4.81
C ARG A 110 -7.52 15.52 -3.58
N HIS A 111 -6.78 15.42 -2.48
CA HIS A 111 -7.08 16.06 -1.19
C HIS A 111 -5.84 16.78 -0.62
N PRO A 112 -5.24 17.73 -1.37
CA PRO A 112 -4.01 18.40 -0.95
C PRO A 112 -4.17 19.17 0.37
N GLU A 113 -5.38 19.58 0.73
CA GLU A 113 -5.70 20.23 2.00
C GLU A 113 -5.59 19.26 3.21
N ARG A 114 -5.73 17.96 2.97
CA ARG A 114 -5.69 16.91 3.99
C ARG A 114 -4.30 16.31 4.19
N VAL A 115 -3.49 16.26 3.14
CA VAL A 115 -2.20 15.55 3.15
C VAL A 115 -1.05 16.52 3.37
N THR A 116 -0.33 16.34 4.49
CA THR A 116 0.80 17.19 4.89
C THR A 116 2.16 16.64 4.48
N GLY A 117 2.24 15.37 4.13
CA GLY A 117 3.44 14.68 3.65
C GLY A 117 3.09 13.34 3.02
N LEU A 118 4.03 12.75 2.29
CA LEU A 118 3.79 11.54 1.50
C LEU A 118 4.91 10.52 1.69
N VAL A 119 4.56 9.25 1.92
CA VAL A 119 5.50 8.15 2.06
C VAL A 119 5.10 6.99 1.14
N LEU A 120 5.85 6.76 0.09
CA LEU A 120 5.59 5.75 -0.93
C LEU A 120 6.59 4.60 -0.79
N VAL A 121 6.15 3.47 -0.25
CA VAL A 121 7.01 2.28 -0.03
C VAL A 121 6.78 1.27 -1.14
N ARG A 122 7.82 0.98 -1.92
CA ARG A 122 7.78 0.01 -3.03
C ARG A 122 6.52 0.22 -3.90
N PRO A 123 6.33 1.40 -4.53
CA PRO A 123 5.16 1.67 -5.34
C PRO A 123 5.10 0.73 -6.55
N ALA A 124 3.93 0.12 -6.79
CA ALA A 124 3.68 -0.72 -7.96
C ALA A 124 3.07 0.08 -9.13
N TRP A 125 2.48 1.23 -8.86
CA TRP A 125 1.95 2.18 -9.84
C TRP A 125 2.67 3.52 -9.74
N ALA A 126 2.83 4.18 -10.89
CA ALA A 126 3.19 5.60 -10.97
C ALA A 126 1.95 6.43 -11.37
N PHE A 127 1.61 6.47 -12.64
CA PHE A 127 0.52 7.31 -13.17
C PHE A 127 -0.54 6.51 -13.92
N ASP A 128 -0.12 5.44 -14.60
CA ASP A 128 -0.96 4.68 -15.50
C ASP A 128 -1.75 3.59 -14.78
N ALA A 129 -2.93 3.27 -15.30
CA ALA A 129 -3.68 2.09 -14.93
C ALA A 129 -3.09 0.82 -15.58
N ALA A 130 -3.38 -0.33 -14.99
CA ALA A 130 -3.00 -1.65 -15.50
C ALA A 130 -1.51 -1.78 -15.92
N PRO A 131 -0.54 -1.34 -15.09
CA PRO A 131 0.86 -1.44 -15.46
C PRO A 131 1.28 -2.90 -15.61
N GLU A 132 2.22 -3.17 -16.53
CA GLU A 132 2.63 -4.55 -16.90
C GLU A 132 3.11 -5.39 -15.70
N ASN A 133 3.72 -4.76 -14.69
CA ASN A 133 4.14 -5.43 -13.45
C ASN A 133 2.97 -5.97 -12.62
N MET A 134 1.74 -5.52 -12.87
CA MET A 134 0.53 -6.02 -12.20
C MET A 134 -0.16 -7.17 -12.94
N ARG A 135 0.25 -7.47 -14.18
CA ARG A 135 -0.29 -8.57 -14.97
C ARG A 135 -0.26 -9.94 -14.26
N PRO A 136 0.79 -10.31 -13.50
CA PRO A 136 0.79 -11.58 -12.76
C PRO A 136 -0.34 -11.72 -11.75
N TYR A 137 -0.82 -10.61 -11.17
CA TYR A 137 -1.97 -10.62 -10.27
C TYR A 137 -3.27 -10.92 -11.02
N ALA A 138 -3.44 -10.35 -12.22
CA ALA A 138 -4.58 -10.67 -13.08
C ALA A 138 -4.57 -12.14 -13.51
N GLU A 139 -3.41 -12.72 -13.84
CA GLU A 139 -3.25 -14.13 -14.16
C GLU A 139 -3.64 -15.04 -12.98
N VAL A 140 -3.17 -14.73 -11.77
CA VAL A 140 -3.53 -15.46 -10.56
C VAL A 140 -5.04 -15.35 -10.29
N ALA A 141 -5.61 -14.15 -10.39
CA ALA A 141 -7.04 -13.92 -10.18
C ALA A 141 -7.91 -14.72 -11.16
N GLU A 142 -7.52 -14.76 -12.43
CA GLU A 142 -8.22 -15.54 -13.46
C GLU A 142 -8.18 -17.04 -13.14
N LEU A 143 -7.04 -17.56 -12.74
CA LEU A 143 -6.91 -18.97 -12.36
C LEU A 143 -7.76 -19.33 -11.14
N ILE A 144 -7.76 -18.49 -10.09
CA ILE A 144 -8.59 -18.71 -8.89
C ILE A 144 -10.08 -18.73 -9.24
N ARG A 145 -10.54 -17.88 -10.16
CA ARG A 145 -11.96 -17.80 -10.55
C ARG A 145 -12.42 -19.00 -11.39
N ASN A 146 -11.53 -19.61 -12.15
CA ASN A 146 -11.87 -20.61 -13.16
C ASN A 146 -11.48 -22.04 -12.78
N ARG A 147 -10.82 -22.26 -11.63
CA ARG A 147 -10.30 -23.57 -11.23
C ARG A 147 -10.38 -23.80 -9.72
N PRO A 148 -10.41 -25.04 -9.27
CA PRO A 148 -10.20 -25.37 -7.87
C PRO A 148 -8.82 -24.87 -7.39
N PRO A 149 -8.66 -24.41 -6.13
CA PRO A 149 -7.44 -23.76 -5.65
C PRO A 149 -6.15 -24.55 -5.91
N ASN A 150 -6.13 -25.85 -5.63
CA ASN A 150 -4.94 -26.69 -5.84
C ASN A 150 -4.56 -26.82 -7.33
N GLU A 151 -5.55 -26.93 -8.23
CA GLU A 151 -5.33 -26.98 -9.66
C GLU A 151 -4.84 -25.62 -10.17
N ALA A 152 -5.50 -24.53 -9.76
CA ALA A 152 -5.11 -23.16 -10.10
C ALA A 152 -3.65 -22.88 -9.73
N ARG A 153 -3.26 -23.23 -8.50
CA ARG A 153 -1.89 -23.09 -8.00
C ARG A 153 -0.89 -23.92 -8.82
N THR A 154 -1.24 -25.16 -9.18
CA THR A 154 -0.39 -26.03 -9.99
C THR A 154 -0.18 -25.48 -11.39
N VAL A 155 -1.27 -25.02 -12.03
CA VAL A 155 -1.21 -24.39 -13.38
C VAL A 155 -0.36 -23.12 -13.33
N PHE A 156 -0.56 -22.22 -12.34
CA PHE A 156 0.26 -21.04 -12.21
C PHE A 156 1.75 -21.40 -12.01
N ALA A 157 2.05 -22.34 -11.09
CA ALA A 157 3.42 -22.74 -10.81
C ALA A 157 4.17 -23.32 -12.03
N ALA A 158 3.44 -23.84 -13.04
CA ALA A 158 4.00 -24.33 -14.29
C ALA A 158 4.07 -23.25 -15.40
N SER A 159 3.54 -22.03 -15.17
CA SER A 159 3.50 -20.97 -16.17
C SER A 159 4.88 -20.34 -16.43
N ALA A 160 5.01 -19.68 -17.58
CA ALA A 160 6.19 -18.89 -17.91
C ALA A 160 6.38 -17.71 -16.93
N THR A 161 5.29 -17.10 -16.48
CA THR A 161 5.29 -16.07 -15.44
C THR A 161 5.94 -16.58 -14.17
N ALA A 162 5.49 -17.73 -13.66
CA ALA A 162 6.05 -18.33 -12.45
C ALA A 162 7.53 -18.74 -12.62
N ALA A 163 7.92 -19.23 -13.79
CA ALA A 163 9.32 -19.56 -14.07
C ALA A 163 10.21 -18.32 -13.99
N ARG A 164 9.80 -17.21 -14.59
CA ARG A 164 10.50 -15.93 -14.52
C ARG A 164 10.60 -15.42 -13.08
N PHE A 165 9.48 -15.38 -12.35
CA PHE A 165 9.44 -14.88 -10.97
C PHE A 165 10.33 -15.73 -10.03
N ARG A 166 10.33 -17.03 -10.23
CA ARG A 166 11.19 -17.94 -9.46
C ARG A 166 12.67 -17.65 -9.67
N ALA A 167 13.06 -17.29 -10.88
CA ALA A 167 14.45 -17.00 -11.23
C ALA A 167 14.88 -15.59 -10.80
N GLU A 168 14.03 -14.57 -11.02
CA GLU A 168 14.41 -13.16 -10.91
C GLU A 168 13.90 -12.48 -9.62
N ALA A 169 12.80 -12.97 -9.01
CA ALA A 169 12.19 -12.37 -7.82
C ALA A 169 11.48 -13.43 -6.94
N PRO A 170 12.23 -14.32 -6.28
CA PRO A 170 11.65 -15.46 -5.55
C PRO A 170 10.72 -15.06 -4.41
N ASP A 171 10.91 -13.91 -3.77
CA ASP A 171 10.00 -13.38 -2.75
C ASP A 171 8.64 -12.98 -3.34
N ASN A 172 8.64 -12.37 -4.53
CA ASN A 172 7.38 -12.09 -5.24
C ASN A 172 6.67 -13.39 -5.65
N MET A 173 7.43 -14.40 -6.08
CA MET A 173 6.86 -15.71 -6.41
C MET A 173 6.16 -16.35 -5.21
N ALA A 174 6.78 -16.31 -4.03
CA ALA A 174 6.17 -16.80 -2.80
C ALA A 174 4.88 -16.06 -2.46
N SER A 175 4.86 -14.74 -2.62
CA SER A 175 3.65 -13.91 -2.41
C SER A 175 2.53 -14.28 -3.38
N LEU A 176 2.82 -14.45 -4.68
CA LEU A 176 1.82 -14.84 -5.69
C LEU A 176 1.23 -16.22 -5.40
N LEU A 177 2.05 -17.18 -4.96
CA LEU A 177 1.57 -18.52 -4.57
C LEU A 177 0.69 -18.50 -3.32
N GLY A 178 0.91 -17.58 -2.39
CA GLY A 178 0.11 -17.42 -1.18
C GLY A 178 -1.35 -17.03 -1.47
N PHE A 179 -1.64 -16.37 -2.58
CA PHE A 179 -3.01 -15.96 -2.92
C PHE A 179 -3.95 -17.11 -3.24
N PHE A 180 -3.42 -18.28 -3.60
CA PHE A 180 -4.24 -19.49 -3.81
C PHE A 180 -4.76 -20.10 -2.49
N GLU A 181 -4.28 -19.64 -1.34
CA GLU A 181 -4.66 -20.11 -0.01
C GLU A 181 -5.62 -19.15 0.70
N CYS A 182 -6.05 -18.06 0.02
CA CYS A 182 -6.95 -17.06 0.63
C CYS A 182 -8.34 -17.61 0.90
N GLU A 183 -8.88 -17.29 2.07
CA GLU A 183 -10.30 -17.46 2.37
C GLU A 183 -11.13 -16.55 1.44
N ASN A 184 -12.38 -16.96 1.13
CA ASN A 184 -13.27 -16.23 0.20
C ASN A 184 -12.63 -15.97 -1.19
N ALA A 185 -11.94 -16.98 -1.70
CA ALA A 185 -11.10 -16.91 -2.90
C ALA A 185 -11.80 -16.22 -4.10
N ALA A 186 -13.10 -16.43 -4.32
CA ALA A 186 -13.84 -15.83 -5.43
C ALA A 186 -13.91 -14.29 -5.33
N THR A 187 -14.29 -13.77 -4.16
CA THR A 187 -14.37 -12.31 -3.92
C THR A 187 -12.98 -11.68 -3.91
N PHE A 188 -12.01 -12.37 -3.32
CA PHE A 188 -10.63 -11.92 -3.31
C PHE A 188 -10.05 -11.84 -4.75
N ALA A 189 -10.30 -12.85 -5.58
CA ALA A 189 -9.88 -12.86 -6.98
C ALA A 189 -10.58 -11.77 -7.81
N GLU A 190 -11.87 -11.52 -7.57
CA GLU A 190 -12.59 -10.40 -8.20
C GLU A 190 -11.91 -9.06 -7.86
N MET A 191 -11.63 -8.85 -6.58
CA MET A 191 -10.94 -7.64 -6.10
C MET A 191 -9.54 -7.53 -6.70
N MET A 192 -8.75 -8.60 -6.66
CA MET A 192 -7.38 -8.63 -7.19
C MET A 192 -7.35 -8.34 -8.70
N GLN A 193 -8.29 -8.92 -9.47
CA GLN A 193 -8.44 -8.65 -10.89
C GLN A 193 -8.74 -7.17 -11.17
N ALA A 194 -9.69 -6.60 -10.42
CA ALA A 194 -10.08 -5.20 -10.57
C ALA A 194 -8.91 -4.26 -10.26
N ILE A 195 -8.21 -4.46 -9.15
CA ILE A 195 -7.07 -3.63 -8.74
C ILE A 195 -5.87 -3.78 -9.68
N ALA A 196 -5.60 -4.99 -10.21
CA ALA A 196 -4.52 -5.19 -11.18
C ALA A 196 -4.74 -4.41 -12.50
N GLN A 197 -6.01 -4.11 -12.82
CA GLN A 197 -6.41 -3.35 -14.01
C GLN A 197 -6.67 -1.86 -13.72
N ASP A 198 -6.58 -1.44 -12.47
CA ASP A 198 -6.80 -0.06 -12.03
C ASP A 198 -5.48 0.71 -11.85
N GLY A 199 -5.57 1.96 -11.41
CA GLY A 199 -4.46 2.84 -11.11
C GLY A 199 -4.84 3.95 -10.13
N PRO A 200 -3.88 4.79 -9.71
CA PRO A 200 -4.14 5.88 -8.78
C PRO A 200 -5.01 7.01 -9.37
N ASP A 201 -5.26 6.99 -10.68
CA ASP A 201 -6.00 8.03 -11.41
C ASP A 201 -5.45 9.43 -11.11
N VAL A 202 -4.15 9.59 -11.31
CA VAL A 202 -3.41 10.85 -11.19
C VAL A 202 -2.57 11.09 -12.44
N SER A 203 -2.45 12.35 -12.86
CA SER A 203 -1.56 12.68 -13.97
C SER A 203 -0.15 12.98 -13.48
N ARG A 204 0.85 12.74 -14.34
CA ARG A 204 2.23 13.14 -14.07
C ARG A 204 2.34 14.63 -13.72
N ALA A 205 1.60 15.49 -14.40
CA ALA A 205 1.57 16.93 -14.13
C ALA A 205 1.03 17.25 -12.73
N ALA A 206 -0.03 16.59 -12.29
CA ALA A 206 -0.58 16.77 -10.94
C ALA A 206 0.40 16.29 -9.86
N VAL A 207 1.10 15.19 -10.11
CA VAL A 207 2.14 14.66 -9.20
C VAL A 207 3.35 15.59 -9.16
N ALA A 208 3.77 16.16 -10.30
CA ALA A 208 4.85 17.16 -10.38
C ALA A 208 4.51 18.49 -9.69
N ALA A 209 3.22 18.75 -9.43
CA ALA A 209 2.77 19.93 -8.71
C ALA A 209 2.70 19.76 -7.18
N LEU A 210 2.96 18.56 -6.66
CA LEU A 210 2.97 18.31 -5.21
C LEU A 210 4.10 19.12 -4.55
N ALA A 211 3.75 19.88 -3.51
CA ALA A 211 4.68 20.75 -2.78
C ALA A 211 4.90 20.29 -1.32
N ILE A 212 4.50 19.05 -1.00
CA ILE A 212 4.62 18.46 0.34
C ILE A 212 5.90 17.63 0.48
N PRO A 213 6.49 17.54 1.68
CA PRO A 213 7.59 16.62 1.93
C PRO A 213 7.23 15.21 1.48
N THR A 214 8.10 14.58 0.71
CA THR A 214 7.84 13.25 0.15
C THR A 214 9.05 12.34 0.31
N LEU A 215 8.79 11.10 0.75
CA LEU A 215 9.76 10.01 0.78
C LEU A 215 9.29 8.90 -0.17
N VAL A 216 10.16 8.48 -1.06
CA VAL A 216 9.95 7.31 -1.92
C VAL A 216 10.99 6.25 -1.59
N ILE A 217 10.54 5.04 -1.27
CA ILE A 217 11.38 3.90 -0.95
C ILE A 217 11.24 2.85 -2.05
N GLY A 218 12.36 2.49 -2.68
CA GLY A 218 12.44 1.43 -3.68
C GLY A 218 13.31 0.27 -3.20
N SER A 219 13.22 -0.87 -3.86
CA SER A 219 14.05 -2.04 -3.61
C SER A 219 14.32 -2.79 -4.91
N GLY A 220 15.50 -3.36 -5.06
CA GLY A 220 15.83 -4.23 -6.19
C GLY A 220 15.28 -5.66 -6.01
N ILE A 221 15.52 -6.53 -7.02
CA ILE A 221 15.07 -7.94 -7.04
C ILE A 221 13.53 -8.03 -6.81
N ASP A 222 12.77 -7.15 -7.46
CA ASP A 222 11.33 -7.00 -7.28
C ASP A 222 10.66 -6.73 -8.63
N LEU A 223 9.99 -7.73 -9.18
CA LEU A 223 9.30 -7.62 -10.47
C LEU A 223 7.91 -6.97 -10.33
N VAL A 224 7.32 -7.03 -9.14
CA VAL A 224 6.02 -6.41 -8.86
C VAL A 224 6.15 -4.92 -8.60
N HIS A 225 7.24 -4.52 -7.95
CA HIS A 225 7.52 -3.13 -7.60
C HIS A 225 8.83 -2.68 -8.27
N PRO A 226 8.83 -2.45 -9.58
CA PRO A 226 10.06 -2.11 -10.30
C PRO A 226 10.74 -0.89 -9.68
N LEU A 227 12.04 -0.99 -9.44
CA LEU A 227 12.83 0.12 -8.88
C LEU A 227 12.74 1.38 -9.76
N THR A 228 12.54 1.20 -11.06
CA THR A 228 12.30 2.28 -12.03
C THR A 228 11.03 3.06 -11.74
N THR A 229 9.95 2.41 -11.27
CA THR A 229 8.70 3.06 -10.84
C THR A 229 8.95 3.99 -9.65
N ALA A 230 9.67 3.51 -8.64
CA ALA A 230 10.02 4.32 -7.47
C ALA A 230 10.91 5.50 -7.84
N ARG A 231 11.90 5.27 -8.70
CA ARG A 231 12.80 6.34 -9.19
C ARG A 231 12.06 7.37 -10.04
N ASP A 232 11.13 6.96 -10.91
CA ASP A 232 10.33 7.86 -11.73
C ASP A 232 9.45 8.77 -10.86
N LEU A 233 8.80 8.22 -9.83
CA LEU A 233 8.03 9.01 -8.86
C LEU A 233 8.92 10.00 -8.10
N ALA A 234 10.07 9.55 -7.61
CA ALA A 234 11.01 10.42 -6.89
C ALA A 234 11.57 11.54 -7.75
N GLN A 235 11.78 11.30 -9.04
CA GLN A 235 12.23 12.33 -10.00
C GLN A 235 11.11 13.28 -10.41
N THR A 236 9.86 12.81 -10.38
CA THR A 236 8.69 13.60 -10.78
C THR A 236 8.22 14.53 -9.66
N ILE A 237 8.24 14.06 -8.39
CA ILE A 237 7.81 14.85 -7.23
C ILE A 237 8.94 15.80 -6.81
N PRO A 238 8.69 17.14 -6.77
CA PRO A 238 9.72 18.10 -6.39
C PRO A 238 10.25 17.82 -4.97
N ASN A 239 11.58 17.80 -4.85
CA ASN A 239 12.30 17.61 -3.58
C ASN A 239 11.98 16.31 -2.85
N ALA A 240 11.48 15.28 -3.54
CA ALA A 240 11.28 13.99 -2.93
C ALA A 240 12.62 13.34 -2.53
N ALA A 241 12.70 12.86 -1.30
CA ALA A 241 13.79 12.00 -0.87
C ALA A 241 13.59 10.60 -1.46
N PHE A 242 14.66 10.00 -1.99
CA PHE A 242 14.66 8.63 -2.50
C PHE A 242 15.61 7.77 -1.67
N VAL A 243 15.12 6.62 -1.22
CA VAL A 243 15.92 5.61 -0.49
C VAL A 243 15.76 4.26 -1.19
N GLU A 244 16.87 3.66 -1.57
CA GLU A 244 16.91 2.27 -2.01
C GLU A 244 17.29 1.38 -0.82
N VAL A 245 16.45 0.41 -0.50
CA VAL A 245 16.65 -0.50 0.63
C VAL A 245 17.08 -1.88 0.17
N MET A 246 17.66 -2.65 1.09
CA MET A 246 18.05 -4.03 0.85
C MET A 246 16.92 -4.82 0.19
N PRO A 247 17.18 -5.58 -0.88
CA PRO A 247 16.16 -6.46 -1.46
C PRO A 247 15.68 -7.50 -0.44
N LYS A 248 14.37 -7.63 -0.32
CA LYS A 248 13.73 -8.55 0.64
C LYS A 248 14.13 -10.00 0.40
N ALA A 249 14.40 -10.38 -0.86
CA ALA A 249 14.90 -11.70 -1.23
C ALA A 249 16.34 -11.94 -0.78
N ALA A 250 17.14 -10.88 -0.54
CA ALA A 250 18.53 -11.01 -0.10
C ALA A 250 18.64 -11.05 1.43
N ASP A 251 17.99 -10.09 2.12
CA ASP A 251 17.92 -10.05 3.59
C ASP A 251 16.60 -9.42 4.04
N LYS A 252 15.67 -10.28 4.47
CA LYS A 252 14.33 -9.86 4.91
C LYS A 252 14.35 -9.01 6.18
N ALA A 253 15.25 -9.31 7.12
CA ALA A 253 15.30 -8.58 8.39
C ALA A 253 15.85 -7.16 8.17
N LEU A 254 16.92 -7.05 7.42
CA LEU A 254 17.53 -5.77 7.05
C LEU A 254 16.60 -4.93 6.19
N HIS A 255 15.90 -5.53 5.21
CA HIS A 255 14.89 -4.87 4.40
C HIS A 255 13.86 -4.09 5.24
N PHE A 256 13.23 -4.76 6.20
CA PHE A 256 12.24 -4.10 7.05
C PHE A 256 12.88 -3.11 8.04
N ALA A 257 14.08 -3.37 8.52
CA ALA A 257 14.79 -2.43 9.40
C ALA A 257 15.10 -1.12 8.68
N GLU A 258 15.59 -1.20 7.45
CA GLU A 258 15.90 -0.03 6.62
C GLU A 258 14.64 0.77 6.24
N ILE A 259 13.53 0.10 5.88
CA ILE A 259 12.25 0.78 5.62
C ILE A 259 11.81 1.57 6.87
N ARG A 260 11.80 0.93 8.04
CA ARG A 260 11.40 1.62 9.29
C ARG A 260 12.34 2.78 9.63
N ALA A 261 13.63 2.61 9.44
CA ALA A 261 14.61 3.67 9.68
C ALA A 261 14.40 4.86 8.73
N ALA A 262 14.19 4.59 7.44
CA ALA A 262 13.94 5.63 6.44
C ALA A 262 12.64 6.40 6.74
N ILE A 263 11.54 5.71 7.04
CA ILE A 263 10.27 6.35 7.40
C ILE A 263 10.45 7.15 8.70
N GLY A 264 11.07 6.58 9.73
CA GLY A 264 11.29 7.23 11.02
C GLY A 264 12.08 8.51 10.87
N GLY A 265 13.24 8.45 10.22
CA GLY A 265 14.10 9.60 9.97
C GLY A 265 13.41 10.71 9.16
N PHE A 266 12.63 10.32 8.14
CA PHE A 266 11.84 11.28 7.35
C PHE A 266 10.78 11.99 8.19
N LEU A 267 9.98 11.25 8.98
CA LEU A 267 8.94 11.83 9.81
C LEU A 267 9.54 12.75 10.90
N ASP A 268 10.64 12.34 11.51
CA ASP A 268 11.32 13.14 12.53
C ASP A 268 11.91 14.43 11.93
N ALA A 269 12.51 14.37 10.76
CA ALA A 269 13.12 15.52 10.10
C ALA A 269 12.11 16.60 9.66
N HIS A 270 10.90 16.17 9.26
CA HIS A 270 9.93 17.08 8.64
C HIS A 270 8.76 17.47 9.55
N PHE A 271 8.48 16.73 10.63
CA PHE A 271 7.26 16.91 11.42
C PHE A 271 7.45 17.02 12.93
N ASN A 272 8.62 16.64 13.52
CA ASN A 272 8.85 16.72 14.96
C ASN A 272 9.18 18.14 15.47
N ASN A 273 9.36 19.14 14.61
CA ASN A 273 9.74 20.51 15.01
C ASN A 273 8.56 21.47 15.22
N GLN A 274 7.30 21.00 15.23
CA GLN A 274 6.16 21.92 15.36
C GLN A 274 5.72 22.21 16.81
N ASP A 275 6.30 21.57 17.83
CA ASP A 275 5.88 21.75 19.24
C ASP A 275 6.60 22.88 19.98
N HIS A 276 7.46 23.69 19.33
CA HIS A 276 8.24 24.73 20.02
C HIS A 276 7.83 26.18 19.73
N HIS A 277 6.70 26.43 19.07
CA HIS A 277 6.26 27.81 18.74
C HIS A 277 4.89 28.21 19.30
N HIS A 278 4.42 27.63 20.40
CA HIS A 278 3.31 28.19 21.19
C HIS A 278 3.70 28.21 22.67
N SER A 279 4.54 29.15 23.00
CA SER A 279 4.75 29.61 24.40
C SER A 279 4.50 31.09 24.45
#